data_a664958b868fc809a39a5d563a065854
#
_entry.id   a664958b868fc809a39a5d563a065854
#
_cell.length_a   1.000
_cell.length_b   1.000
_cell.length_c   1.000
_cell.angle_alpha   90.00
_cell.angle_beta   90.00
_cell.angle_gamma   90.00
#
_symmetry.space_group_name_H-M   'P 1'
#
loop_
_entity.id
_entity.type
_entity.pdbx_description
1 polymer ?
#
loop_
_entity_poly.entity_id
_entity_poly.type
_entity_poly.pdbx_seq_one_letter_code
_entity_poly.pdbx_strand_id
1 'polypeptide(L)'
;MTHTTIEYIAAVRQEQKEFFKSGATLEVGFRKEMLTKLLAAMEKWEDTLADALWKDLHKSYEEAYLTEISIVKGEIRTHIKNVCKWAKRRKAPTPLKLFPSRSHIVKE
;
A
#
# COMPACT_ATOMS: atom_id res chain seq x y z
N MET A 1 -13.92 15.03 -19.25
CA MET A 1 -13.11 13.94 -18.68
C MET A 1 -12.60 13.05 -19.80
N THR A 2 -11.30 12.92 -19.95
CA THR A 2 -10.73 11.90 -20.82
C THR A 2 -10.86 10.56 -20.11
N HIS A 3 -11.66 9.65 -20.65
CA HIS A 3 -11.79 8.30 -20.11
C HIS A 3 -10.49 7.52 -20.38
N THR A 4 -10.00 6.85 -19.37
CA THR A 4 -8.85 5.94 -19.49
C THR A 4 -9.26 4.75 -20.38
N THR A 5 -8.50 4.46 -21.43
CA THR A 5 -8.84 3.34 -22.34
C THR A 5 -8.52 1.97 -21.70
N ILE A 6 -9.23 0.94 -22.15
CA ILE A 6 -9.02 -0.44 -21.69
C ILE A 6 -7.59 -0.90 -22.01
N GLU A 7 -7.08 -0.53 -23.18
CA GLU A 7 -5.72 -0.85 -23.62
C GLU A 7 -4.67 -0.25 -22.69
N TYR A 8 -4.86 1.01 -22.27
CA TYR A 8 -3.97 1.66 -21.32
C TYR A 8 -3.98 0.95 -19.94
N ILE A 9 -5.18 0.60 -19.45
CA ILE A 9 -5.32 -0.14 -18.20
C ILE A 9 -4.61 -1.50 -18.27
N ALA A 10 -4.76 -2.22 -19.38
CA ALA A 10 -4.12 -3.50 -19.60
C ALA A 10 -2.59 -3.38 -19.65
N ALA A 11 -2.07 -2.36 -20.33
CA ALA A 11 -0.63 -2.08 -20.39
C ALA A 11 -0.04 -1.79 -19.02
N VAL A 12 -0.64 -0.86 -18.26
CA VAL A 12 -0.20 -0.52 -16.89
C VAL A 12 -0.25 -1.74 -15.96
N ARG A 13 -1.31 -2.55 -16.04
CA ARG A 13 -1.42 -3.78 -15.26
C ARG A 13 -0.29 -4.76 -15.59
N GLN A 14 0.06 -4.91 -16.87
CA GLN A 14 1.14 -5.80 -17.29
C GLN A 14 2.50 -5.32 -16.78
N GLU A 15 2.79 -4.02 -16.88
CA GLU A 15 4.02 -3.41 -16.33
C GLU A 15 4.13 -3.63 -14.81
N GLN A 16 3.04 -3.40 -14.07
CA GLN A 16 3.01 -3.64 -12.63
C GLN A 16 3.25 -5.11 -12.27
N LYS A 17 2.69 -6.04 -13.06
CA LYS A 17 2.90 -7.48 -12.87
C LYS A 17 4.35 -7.88 -13.11
N GLU A 18 4.98 -7.35 -14.13
CA GLU A 18 6.40 -7.58 -14.41
C GLU A 18 7.29 -7.00 -13.32
N PHE A 19 7.01 -5.79 -12.87
CA PHE A 19 7.71 -5.18 -11.74
C PHE A 19 7.58 -6.01 -10.46
N PHE A 20 6.39 -6.51 -10.14
CA PHE A 20 6.20 -7.41 -9.00
C PHE A 20 7.00 -8.71 -9.15
N LYS A 21 6.98 -9.33 -10.34
CA LYS A 21 7.75 -10.55 -10.62
C LYS A 21 9.25 -10.36 -10.54
N SER A 22 9.76 -9.16 -10.76
CA SER A 22 11.18 -8.84 -10.61
C SER A 22 11.70 -8.99 -9.17
N GLY A 23 10.81 -9.09 -8.19
CA GLY A 23 11.16 -9.15 -6.78
C GLY A 23 11.51 -7.81 -6.14
N ALA A 24 11.36 -6.70 -6.86
CA ALA A 24 11.69 -5.36 -6.34
C ALA A 24 10.89 -4.99 -5.08
N THR A 25 9.68 -5.52 -4.93
CA THR A 25 8.80 -5.28 -3.78
C THR A 25 9.08 -6.18 -2.57
N LEU A 26 10.01 -7.13 -2.67
CA LEU A 26 10.33 -8.05 -1.56
C LEU A 26 11.15 -7.36 -0.46
N GLU A 27 11.98 -6.40 -0.83
CA GLU A 27 12.80 -5.66 0.13
C GLU A 27 11.93 -4.71 0.95
N VAL A 28 11.99 -4.87 2.29
CA VAL A 28 11.11 -4.12 3.22
C VAL A 28 11.45 -2.63 3.24
N GLY A 29 12.72 -2.27 3.09
CA GLY A 29 13.16 -0.87 2.99
C GLY A 29 12.51 -0.17 1.79
N PHE A 30 12.44 -0.83 0.64
CA PHE A 30 11.75 -0.34 -0.54
C PHE A 30 10.26 -0.11 -0.28
N ARG A 31 9.57 -1.06 0.36
CA ARG A 31 8.14 -0.91 0.72
C ARG A 31 7.92 0.31 1.61
N LYS A 32 8.77 0.49 2.63
CA LYS A 32 8.71 1.63 3.55
C LYS A 32 8.94 2.96 2.83
N GLU A 33 9.91 3.00 1.92
CA GLU A 33 10.20 4.17 1.10
C GLU A 33 8.99 4.56 0.22
N MET A 34 8.37 3.57 -0.45
CA MET A 34 7.20 3.82 -1.28
C MET A 34 5.99 4.31 -0.48
N LEU A 35 5.75 3.78 0.70
CA LEU A 35 4.72 4.28 1.61
C LEU A 35 4.99 5.71 2.06
N THR A 36 6.24 6.05 2.33
CA THR A 36 6.65 7.42 2.70
C THR A 36 6.43 8.39 1.54
N LYS A 37 6.75 8.00 0.31
CA LYS A 37 6.47 8.78 -0.90
C LYS A 37 4.97 8.96 -1.12
N LEU A 38 4.17 7.92 -0.89
CA LEU A 38 2.72 8.01 -0.99
C LEU A 38 2.14 8.98 0.04
N LEU A 39 2.61 8.95 1.28
CA LEU A 39 2.18 9.90 2.32
C LEU A 39 2.50 11.34 1.92
N ALA A 40 3.71 11.60 1.45
CA ALA A 40 4.13 12.91 0.97
C ALA A 40 3.29 13.39 -0.23
N ALA A 41 2.94 12.49 -1.15
CA ALA A 41 2.05 12.80 -2.26
C ALA A 41 0.64 13.16 -1.78
N MET A 42 0.08 12.40 -0.82
CA MET A 42 -1.22 12.70 -0.21
C MET A 42 -1.23 14.08 0.45
N GLU A 43 -0.16 14.44 1.15
CA GLU A 43 -0.03 15.76 1.79
C GLU A 43 0.08 16.88 0.75
N LYS A 44 0.88 16.68 -0.29
CA LYS A 44 1.07 17.65 -1.38
C LYS A 44 -0.22 17.92 -2.17
N TRP A 45 -1.01 16.88 -2.40
CA TRP A 45 -2.21 16.94 -3.25
C TRP A 45 -3.52 16.98 -2.45
N GLU A 46 -3.47 17.26 -1.16
CA GLU A 46 -4.64 17.25 -0.26
C GLU A 46 -5.78 18.14 -0.75
N ASP A 47 -5.48 19.39 -1.11
CA ASP A 47 -6.48 20.33 -1.61
C ASP A 47 -7.09 19.84 -2.94
N THR A 48 -6.28 19.32 -3.85
CA THR A 48 -6.74 18.77 -5.12
C THR A 48 -7.66 17.56 -4.93
N LEU A 49 -7.34 16.70 -3.96
CA LEU A 49 -8.19 15.55 -3.61
C LEU A 49 -9.51 16.00 -3.01
N ALA A 50 -9.49 16.99 -2.12
CA ALA A 50 -10.70 17.57 -1.55
C ALA A 50 -11.58 18.24 -2.62
N ASP A 51 -10.99 18.95 -3.57
CA ASP A 51 -11.71 19.54 -4.72
C ASP A 51 -12.35 18.47 -5.61
N ALA A 52 -11.65 17.36 -5.84
CA ALA A 52 -12.20 16.23 -6.59
C ALA A 52 -13.40 15.60 -5.87
N LEU A 53 -13.31 15.41 -4.56
CA LEU A 53 -14.41 14.90 -3.74
C LEU A 53 -15.62 15.86 -3.71
N TRP A 54 -15.36 17.16 -3.72
CA TRP A 54 -16.44 18.15 -3.89
C TRP A 54 -17.13 18.01 -5.24
N LYS A 55 -16.36 17.88 -6.32
CA LYS A 55 -16.90 17.74 -7.68
C LYS A 55 -17.72 16.46 -7.87
N ASP A 56 -17.27 15.35 -7.29
CA ASP A 56 -17.92 14.05 -7.45
C ASP A 56 -19.08 13.84 -6.48
N LEU A 57 -18.91 14.22 -5.23
CA LEU A 57 -19.82 13.87 -4.12
C LEU A 57 -20.38 15.07 -3.37
N HIS A 58 -20.00 16.29 -3.72
CA HIS A 58 -20.33 17.52 -2.99
C HIS A 58 -19.96 17.49 -1.51
N LYS A 59 -18.90 16.75 -1.16
CA LYS A 59 -18.35 16.75 0.19
C LYS A 59 -17.61 18.06 0.46
N SER A 60 -17.91 18.71 1.58
CA SER A 60 -17.12 19.86 2.05
C SER A 60 -15.66 19.44 2.31
N TYR A 61 -14.75 20.41 2.37
CA TYR A 61 -13.35 20.12 2.69
C TYR A 61 -13.21 19.39 4.04
N GLU A 62 -13.92 19.85 5.05
CA GLU A 62 -13.92 19.28 6.40
C GLU A 62 -14.42 17.84 6.40
N GLU A 63 -15.50 17.56 5.69
CA GLU A 63 -16.04 16.20 5.58
C GLU A 63 -15.09 15.30 4.80
N ALA A 64 -14.56 15.75 3.67
CA ALA A 64 -13.58 15.02 2.87
C ALA A 64 -12.32 14.70 3.68
N TYR A 65 -11.81 15.67 4.45
CA TYR A 65 -10.66 15.49 5.31
C TYR A 65 -10.93 14.46 6.42
N LEU A 66 -12.02 14.62 7.16
CA LEU A 66 -12.35 13.76 8.31
C LEU A 66 -12.69 12.33 7.92
N THR A 67 -13.42 12.14 6.83
CA THR A 67 -13.97 10.83 6.47
C THR A 67 -13.10 10.04 5.48
N GLU A 68 -12.21 10.69 4.76
CA GLU A 68 -11.41 10.04 3.71
C GLU A 68 -9.93 10.36 3.82
N ILE A 69 -9.52 11.61 3.65
CA ILE A 69 -8.09 11.97 3.54
C ILE A 69 -7.31 11.65 4.80
N SER A 70 -7.80 12.06 5.98
CA SER A 70 -7.11 11.82 7.26
C SER A 70 -7.05 10.33 7.61
N ILE A 71 -8.08 9.57 7.27
CA ILE A 71 -8.12 8.12 7.49
C ILE A 71 -7.06 7.44 6.66
N VAL A 72 -6.96 7.73 5.37
CA VAL A 72 -5.94 7.15 4.47
C VAL A 72 -4.54 7.53 4.93
N LYS A 73 -4.30 8.79 5.27
CA LYS A 73 -3.00 9.24 5.81
C LYS A 73 -2.65 8.51 7.11
N GLY A 74 -3.62 8.30 8.00
CA GLY A 74 -3.46 7.53 9.23
C GLY A 74 -3.08 6.08 8.97
N GLU A 75 -3.73 5.41 8.03
CA GLU A 75 -3.40 4.05 7.62
C GLU A 75 -1.99 3.96 7.01
N ILE A 76 -1.60 4.88 6.15
CA ILE A 76 -0.25 4.90 5.58
C ILE A 76 0.81 5.03 6.69
N ARG A 77 0.61 5.92 7.66
CA ARG A 77 1.53 6.07 8.81
C ARG A 77 1.62 4.78 9.64
N THR A 78 0.50 4.11 9.86
CA THR A 78 0.45 2.83 10.56
C THR A 78 1.24 1.76 9.82
N HIS A 79 1.13 1.69 8.49
CA HIS A 79 1.90 0.77 7.67
C HIS A 79 3.40 1.10 7.68
N ILE A 80 3.79 2.36 7.55
CA ILE A 80 5.20 2.79 7.63
C ILE A 80 5.82 2.35 8.96
N LYS A 81 5.09 2.52 10.06
CA LYS A 81 5.55 2.15 11.40
C LYS A 81 5.72 0.66 11.59
N ASN A 82 4.86 -0.14 10.98
CA ASN A 82 4.74 -1.57 11.28
C ASN A 82 5.23 -2.50 10.18
N VAL A 83 5.47 -2.04 8.94
CA VAL A 83 5.81 -2.90 7.80
C VAL A 83 7.00 -3.82 8.08
N CYS A 84 8.05 -3.31 8.73
CA CYS A 84 9.21 -4.12 9.10
C CYS A 84 8.86 -5.25 10.08
N LYS A 85 7.97 -4.99 11.04
CA LYS A 85 7.49 -5.98 12.00
C LYS A 85 6.59 -7.01 11.31
N TRP A 86 5.68 -6.54 10.47
CA TRP A 86 4.73 -7.41 9.78
C TRP A 86 5.37 -8.32 8.75
N ALA A 87 6.44 -7.86 8.10
CA ALA A 87 7.19 -8.64 7.11
C ALA A 87 8.06 -9.74 7.73
N LYS A 88 8.33 -9.71 9.05
CA LYS A 88 9.12 -10.74 9.69
C LYS A 88 8.40 -12.09 9.64
N ARG A 89 9.15 -13.13 9.26
CA ARG A 89 8.67 -14.50 9.40
C ARG A 89 8.47 -14.85 10.88
N ARG A 90 7.45 -15.65 11.14
CA ARG A 90 7.06 -16.09 12.50
C ARG A 90 7.27 -17.59 12.64
N LYS A 91 7.83 -18.02 13.77
CA LYS A 91 7.95 -19.44 14.08
C LYS A 91 6.57 -20.10 14.17
N ALA A 92 6.46 -21.31 13.67
CA ALA A 92 5.28 -22.15 13.78
C ALA A 92 5.64 -23.48 14.44
N PRO A 93 4.68 -24.19 15.10
CA PRO A 93 4.90 -25.50 15.66
C PRO A 93 5.36 -26.50 14.58
N THR A 94 6.37 -27.31 14.90
CA THR A 94 6.85 -28.37 14.02
C THR A 94 6.61 -29.73 14.68
N PRO A 95 6.00 -30.72 14.00
CA PRO A 95 5.84 -32.06 14.57
C PRO A 95 7.18 -32.66 15.01
N LEU A 96 7.19 -33.29 16.17
CA LEU A 96 8.42 -33.88 16.77
C LEU A 96 9.10 -34.90 15.84
N LYS A 97 8.30 -35.64 15.06
CA LYS A 97 8.83 -36.62 14.08
C LYS A 97 9.68 -36.00 12.96
N LEU A 98 9.61 -34.68 12.78
CA LEU A 98 10.42 -33.93 11.80
C LEU A 98 11.66 -33.27 12.46
N PHE A 99 11.93 -33.55 13.70
CA PHE A 99 13.15 -33.07 14.38
C PHE A 99 14.42 -33.47 13.59
N PRO A 100 15.40 -32.55 13.38
CA PRO A 100 15.53 -31.20 13.94
C PRO A 100 14.98 -30.05 13.07
N SER A 101 14.00 -30.32 12.25
CA SER A 101 13.39 -29.31 11.36
C SER A 101 12.71 -28.17 12.13
N ARG A 102 12.58 -27.03 11.46
CA ARG A 102 11.90 -25.83 11.99
C ARG A 102 10.88 -25.32 10.96
N SER A 103 9.72 -24.90 11.44
CA SER A 103 8.65 -24.36 10.62
C SER A 103 8.49 -22.86 10.85
N HIS A 104 8.20 -22.13 9.78
CA HIS A 104 7.95 -20.69 9.83
C HIS A 104 6.78 -20.31 8.94
N ILE A 105 6.06 -19.25 9.34
CA ILE A 105 5.10 -18.57 8.48
C ILE A 105 5.84 -17.40 7.83
N VAL A 106 5.86 -17.38 6.51
CA VAL A 106 6.43 -16.31 5.70
C VAL A 106 5.30 -15.55 5.04
N LYS A 107 5.40 -14.23 5.07
CA LYS A 107 4.45 -13.34 4.39
C LYS A 107 5.09 -12.85 3.09
N GLU A 108 4.38 -13.02 2.00
CA GLU A 108 4.75 -12.51 0.67
C GLU A 108 4.20 -11.10 0.42
#